data_f2945ae99d46fea8e9b3eb55ddfb877f
#
_entry.id   f2945ae99d46fea8e9b3eb55ddfb877f
#
_cell.length_a   1.000
_cell.length_b   1.000
_cell.length_c   1.000
_cell.angle_alpha   90.00
_cell.angle_beta   90.00
_cell.angle_gamma   90.00
#
_symmetry.space_group_name_H-M   'P 1'
#
loop_
_entity.id
_entity.type
_entity.pdbx_description
1 polymer ?
#
loop_
_entity_poly.entity_id
_entity_poly.type
_entity_poly.pdbx_seq_one_letter_code
_entity_poly.pdbx_strand_id
1 'polypeptide(L)'
;PWIKMALVERKLPNTLSVTITERTPIAIWQFKQKLYLIDEEGNRISSQNIEKFGDLIHVVGQDANVYARSLYEDLEKHPSLAKKVVSAVRYGQRRWDLNLEQKINVKMPEKGFEEAYDYLNSLNKEGKLFDQNYKVINLKDPGKYYIEKHEM
;
A
#
# COMPACT_ATOMS: atom_id res chain seq x y z
N PRO A 1 2.80 8.70 -17.47
CA PRO A 1 2.27 10.02 -17.68
C PRO A 1 1.34 10.53 -16.60
N TRP A 2 1.55 11.78 -16.26
CA TRP A 2 0.80 12.43 -15.20
C TRP A 2 -0.63 12.80 -15.57
N ILE A 3 -0.93 12.91 -16.85
CA ILE A 3 -2.26 13.29 -17.31
C ILE A 3 -3.11 12.05 -17.47
N LYS A 4 -4.20 11.99 -16.69
CA LYS A 4 -5.21 10.94 -16.77
C LYS A 4 -6.22 11.21 -17.87
N MET A 5 -6.65 12.48 -17.98
CA MET A 5 -7.69 12.90 -18.92
C MET A 5 -7.45 14.34 -19.32
N ALA A 6 -7.69 14.63 -20.59
CA ALA A 6 -7.73 16.00 -21.10
C ALA A 6 -9.02 16.20 -21.86
N LEU A 7 -9.79 17.23 -21.47
CA LEU A 7 -11.01 17.63 -22.17
C LEU A 7 -10.76 18.94 -22.86
N VAL A 8 -10.96 18.95 -24.19
CA VAL A 8 -10.80 20.15 -25.01
C VAL A 8 -12.16 20.57 -25.52
N GLU A 9 -12.57 21.79 -25.17
CA GLU A 9 -13.83 22.36 -25.62
C GLU A 9 -13.55 23.60 -26.46
N ARG A 10 -14.22 23.70 -27.58
CA ARG A 10 -14.18 24.91 -28.44
C ARG A 10 -15.36 25.80 -28.09
N LYS A 11 -15.05 27.03 -27.68
CA LYS A 11 -16.06 28.05 -27.38
C LYS A 11 -15.97 29.16 -28.42
N LEU A 12 -17.11 29.49 -29.00
CA LEU A 12 -17.19 30.59 -29.97
C LEU A 12 -17.07 31.95 -29.26
N PRO A 13 -16.45 32.97 -29.91
CA PRO A 13 -15.97 32.95 -31.28
C PRO A 13 -14.57 32.35 -31.49
N ASN A 14 -13.63 32.38 -30.49
CA ASN A 14 -12.25 31.96 -30.72
C ASN A 14 -11.58 31.39 -29.45
N THR A 15 -12.33 30.79 -28.56
CA THR A 15 -11.76 30.29 -27.30
C THR A 15 -11.67 28.76 -27.29
N LEU A 16 -10.51 28.22 -26.90
CA LEU A 16 -10.34 26.81 -26.57
C LEU A 16 -10.25 26.70 -25.06
N SER A 17 -11.04 25.81 -24.50
CA SER A 17 -10.95 25.47 -23.08
C SER A 17 -10.35 24.07 -22.96
N VAL A 18 -9.27 23.94 -22.17
CA VAL A 18 -8.62 22.65 -21.92
C VAL A 18 -8.71 22.35 -20.45
N THR A 19 -9.39 21.26 -20.12
CA THR A 19 -9.47 20.76 -18.74
C THR A 19 -8.58 19.53 -18.64
N ILE A 20 -7.64 19.55 -17.69
CA ILE A 20 -6.70 18.45 -17.47
C ILE A 20 -6.99 17.82 -16.12
N THR A 21 -7.14 16.50 -16.10
CA THR A 21 -7.18 15.72 -14.87
C THR A 21 -5.86 14.99 -14.73
N GLU A 22 -5.15 15.28 -13.64
CA GLU A 22 -3.88 14.63 -13.37
C GLU A 22 -4.08 13.34 -12.59
N ARG A 23 -3.14 12.40 -12.76
CA ARG A 23 -3.11 11.18 -11.97
C ARG A 23 -2.59 11.51 -10.58
N THR A 24 -3.19 10.88 -9.57
CA THR A 24 -2.76 11.01 -8.18
C THR A 24 -2.01 9.75 -7.79
N PRO A 25 -0.74 9.83 -7.38
CA PRO A 25 -0.01 8.66 -6.93
C PRO A 25 -0.55 8.17 -5.59
N ILE A 26 -0.72 6.85 -5.46
CA ILE A 26 -1.15 6.22 -4.21
C ILE A 26 -0.08 5.32 -3.61
N ALA A 27 0.88 4.89 -4.40
CA ALA A 27 1.91 3.96 -3.95
C ALA A 27 3.15 4.03 -4.84
N ILE A 28 4.25 3.52 -4.30
CA ILE A 28 5.47 3.26 -5.07
C ILE A 28 5.50 1.76 -5.35
N TRP A 29 5.55 1.38 -6.62
CA TRP A 29 5.58 -0.01 -7.04
C TRP A 29 6.99 -0.42 -7.45
N GLN A 30 7.50 -1.46 -6.81
CA GLN A 30 8.77 -2.08 -7.17
C GLN A 30 8.52 -3.33 -7.99
N PHE A 31 9.07 -3.33 -9.20
CA PHE A 31 8.96 -4.46 -10.12
C PHE A 31 10.25 -4.55 -10.95
N LYS A 32 10.85 -5.75 -10.99
CA LYS A 32 12.11 -5.99 -11.72
C LYS A 32 13.20 -4.99 -11.36
N GLN A 33 13.34 -4.70 -10.07
CA GLN A 33 14.34 -3.79 -9.50
C GLN A 33 14.20 -2.32 -9.93
N LYS A 34 13.02 -1.95 -10.44
CA LYS A 34 12.68 -0.56 -10.77
C LYS A 34 11.54 -0.08 -9.91
N LEU A 35 11.54 1.22 -9.63
CA LEU A 35 10.50 1.86 -8.83
C LEU A 35 9.65 2.77 -9.74
N TYR A 36 8.34 2.67 -9.55
CA TYR A 36 7.37 3.49 -10.29
C TYR A 36 6.36 4.09 -9.33
N LEU A 37 5.98 5.34 -9.57
CA LEU A 37 4.76 5.87 -8.97
C LEU A 37 3.57 5.26 -9.71
N ILE A 38 2.56 4.83 -8.98
CA ILE A 38 1.33 4.29 -9.57
C ILE A 38 0.10 5.01 -9.03
N ASP A 39 -0.93 5.07 -9.87
CA ASP A 39 -2.23 5.63 -9.50
C ASP A 39 -3.17 4.56 -8.93
N GLU A 40 -4.39 4.95 -8.60
CA GLU A 40 -5.40 4.05 -8.03
C GLU A 40 -5.82 2.92 -8.96
N GLU A 41 -5.59 3.08 -10.25
CA GLU A 41 -5.89 2.04 -11.25
C GLU A 41 -4.70 1.11 -11.50
N GLY A 42 -3.57 1.36 -10.84
CA GLY A 42 -2.36 0.57 -11.02
C GLY A 42 -1.50 1.00 -12.20
N ASN A 43 -1.84 2.12 -12.83
CA ASN A 43 -1.08 2.63 -13.96
C ASN A 43 0.19 3.32 -13.51
N ARG A 44 1.27 3.11 -14.25
CA ARG A 44 2.54 3.79 -13.98
C ARG A 44 2.43 5.27 -14.34
N ILE A 45 2.83 6.12 -13.42
CA ILE A 45 2.87 7.57 -13.63
C ILE A 45 4.26 8.00 -14.04
N SER A 46 5.27 7.65 -13.24
CA SER A 46 6.64 8.09 -13.42
C SER A 46 7.60 7.18 -12.68
N SER A 47 8.85 7.11 -13.16
CA SER A 47 9.96 6.47 -12.44
C SER A 47 10.97 7.51 -11.93
N GLN A 48 10.65 8.81 -12.08
CA GLN A 48 11.55 9.90 -11.70
C GLN A 48 11.10 10.56 -10.41
N ASN A 49 12.05 11.07 -9.64
CA ASN A 49 11.80 11.82 -8.41
C ASN A 49 10.98 11.02 -7.37
N ILE A 50 11.17 9.71 -7.34
CA ILE A 50 10.46 8.81 -6.41
C ILE A 50 10.72 9.22 -4.96
N GLU A 51 11.92 9.70 -4.64
CA GLU A 51 12.30 10.10 -3.29
C GLU A 51 11.42 11.23 -2.72
N LYS A 52 10.77 12.00 -3.57
CA LYS A 52 9.84 13.06 -3.13
C LYS A 52 8.51 12.50 -2.61
N PHE A 53 8.26 11.21 -2.84
CA PHE A 53 7.03 10.54 -2.47
C PHE A 53 7.25 9.46 -1.40
N GLY A 54 8.24 9.68 -0.53
CA GLY A 54 8.62 8.72 0.50
C GLY A 54 7.54 8.37 1.52
N ASP A 55 6.49 9.20 1.62
CA ASP A 55 5.37 8.94 2.51
C ASP A 55 4.38 7.91 1.96
N LEU A 56 4.48 7.59 0.67
CA LEU A 56 3.61 6.60 0.06
C LEU A 56 4.07 5.18 0.42
N ILE A 57 3.10 4.26 0.50
CA ILE A 57 3.42 2.87 0.74
C ILE A 57 4.22 2.29 -0.43
N HIS A 58 5.18 1.44 -0.10
CA HIS A 58 6.03 0.76 -1.06
C HIS A 58 5.47 -0.65 -1.28
N VAL A 59 4.94 -0.92 -2.47
CA VAL A 59 4.39 -2.23 -2.81
C VAL A 59 5.32 -2.98 -3.77
N VAL A 60 5.50 -4.26 -3.53
CA VAL A 60 6.49 -5.09 -4.25
C VAL A 60 5.80 -6.31 -4.84
N GLY A 61 6.10 -6.61 -6.10
CA GLY A 61 5.65 -7.84 -6.75
C GLY A 61 5.02 -7.60 -8.11
N GLN A 62 4.92 -8.66 -8.90
CA GLN A 62 4.49 -8.58 -10.29
C GLN A 62 3.08 -7.99 -10.44
N ASP A 63 2.15 -8.38 -9.58
CA ASP A 63 0.76 -7.92 -9.61
C ASP A 63 0.42 -6.94 -8.49
N ALA A 64 1.43 -6.44 -7.77
CA ALA A 64 1.21 -5.53 -6.64
C ALA A 64 0.51 -4.23 -7.06
N ASN A 65 0.78 -3.76 -8.28
CA ASN A 65 0.13 -2.57 -8.81
C ASN A 65 -1.38 -2.74 -8.97
N VAL A 66 -1.83 -3.94 -9.36
CA VAL A 66 -3.26 -4.23 -9.57
C VAL A 66 -4.04 -4.20 -8.26
N TYR A 67 -3.42 -4.66 -7.17
CA TYR A 67 -4.07 -4.79 -5.86
C TYR A 67 -3.73 -3.64 -4.90
N ALA A 68 -2.93 -2.68 -5.33
CA ALA A 68 -2.49 -1.56 -4.50
C ALA A 68 -3.66 -0.70 -4.01
N ARG A 69 -4.67 -0.47 -4.84
CA ARG A 69 -5.84 0.31 -4.47
C ARG A 69 -6.58 -0.31 -3.29
N SER A 70 -6.86 -1.62 -3.39
CA SER A 70 -7.51 -2.36 -2.31
C SER A 70 -6.75 -2.26 -1.00
N LEU A 71 -5.43 -2.43 -1.08
CA LEU A 71 -4.55 -2.31 0.09
C LEU A 71 -4.61 -0.88 0.67
N TYR A 72 -4.54 0.12 -0.20
CA TYR A 72 -4.61 1.52 0.20
C TYR A 72 -5.92 1.82 0.91
N GLU A 73 -7.04 1.36 0.36
CA GLU A 73 -8.37 1.56 0.96
C GLU A 73 -8.49 0.87 2.32
N ASP A 74 -7.95 -0.34 2.44
CA ASP A 74 -7.95 -1.07 3.72
C ASP A 74 -7.13 -0.33 4.77
N LEU A 75 -5.96 0.18 4.40
CA LEU A 75 -5.11 0.92 5.32
C LEU A 75 -5.70 2.27 5.70
N GLU A 76 -6.46 2.91 4.82
CA GLU A 76 -7.14 4.17 5.14
C GLU A 76 -8.14 4.02 6.29
N LYS A 77 -8.71 2.83 6.45
CA LYS A 77 -9.63 2.53 7.55
C LYS A 77 -8.92 2.46 8.91
N HIS A 78 -7.59 2.31 8.89
CA HIS A 78 -6.77 2.18 10.09
C HIS A 78 -5.55 3.11 9.99
N PRO A 79 -5.77 4.43 10.03
CA PRO A 79 -4.68 5.40 9.74
C PRO A 79 -3.50 5.32 10.69
N SER A 80 -3.73 4.99 11.97
CA SER A 80 -2.64 4.84 12.92
C SER A 80 -1.75 3.64 12.59
N LEU A 81 -2.36 2.53 12.17
CA LEU A 81 -1.63 1.35 11.72
C LEU A 81 -0.91 1.62 10.38
N ALA A 82 -1.58 2.31 9.47
CA ALA A 82 -1.04 2.61 8.15
C ALA A 82 0.29 3.34 8.23
N LYS A 83 0.45 4.25 9.19
CA LYS A 83 1.69 4.99 9.42
C LYS A 83 2.86 4.09 9.80
N LYS A 84 2.58 2.90 10.31
CA LYS A 84 3.59 1.95 10.75
C LYS A 84 3.99 0.95 9.66
N VAL A 85 3.25 0.92 8.55
CA VAL A 85 3.54 0.02 7.44
C VAL A 85 4.62 0.66 6.55
N VAL A 86 5.75 -0.01 6.42
CA VAL A 86 6.87 0.45 5.61
C VAL A 86 6.69 0.00 4.16
N SER A 87 6.35 -1.27 3.97
CA SER A 87 6.18 -1.85 2.65
C SER A 87 5.20 -3.02 2.70
N ALA A 88 4.72 -3.41 1.54
CA ALA A 88 3.88 -4.59 1.39
C ALA A 88 4.37 -5.41 0.20
N VAL A 89 4.55 -6.70 0.41
CA VAL A 89 5.01 -7.62 -0.62
C VAL A 89 3.87 -8.55 -1.03
N ARG A 90 3.61 -8.63 -2.32
CA ARG A 90 2.59 -9.52 -2.86
C ARG A 90 3.15 -10.93 -2.99
N TYR A 91 2.58 -11.87 -2.28
CA TYR A 91 3.07 -13.25 -2.20
C TYR A 91 2.14 -14.21 -2.93
N GLY A 92 2.72 -14.97 -3.84
CA GLY A 92 2.00 -16.01 -4.57
C GLY A 92 0.80 -15.51 -5.35
N GLN A 93 0.73 -14.22 -5.63
CA GLN A 93 -0.41 -13.57 -6.30
C GLN A 93 -1.74 -13.73 -5.53
N ARG A 94 -1.66 -14.00 -4.23
CA ARG A 94 -2.84 -14.29 -3.40
C ARG A 94 -2.98 -13.45 -2.16
N ARG A 95 -1.87 -13.07 -1.53
CA ARG A 95 -1.90 -12.38 -0.24
C ARG A 95 -0.78 -11.37 -0.11
N TRP A 96 -0.90 -10.52 0.88
CA TRP A 96 0.13 -9.56 1.23
C TRP A 96 0.93 -9.99 2.45
N ASP A 97 2.23 -9.73 2.43
CA ASP A 97 3.04 -9.62 3.63
C ASP A 97 3.26 -8.13 3.88
N LEU A 98 2.92 -7.66 5.08
CA LEU A 98 3.16 -6.29 5.48
C LEU A 98 4.44 -6.21 6.29
N ASN A 99 5.33 -5.31 5.90
CA ASN A 99 6.53 -5.04 6.67
C ASN A 99 6.30 -3.76 7.46
N LEU A 100 6.31 -3.90 8.79
CA LEU A 100 6.10 -2.78 9.70
C LEU A 100 7.44 -2.24 10.18
N GLU A 101 7.40 -1.10 10.86
CA GLU A 101 8.57 -0.57 11.57
C GLU A 101 9.11 -1.63 12.54
N GLN A 102 10.38 -1.50 12.93
CA GLN A 102 11.06 -2.42 13.84
C GLN A 102 11.17 -3.86 13.31
N LYS A 103 11.19 -4.00 12.00
CA LYS A 103 11.39 -5.29 11.31
C LYS A 103 10.35 -6.35 11.66
N ILE A 104 9.11 -5.94 11.82
CA ILE A 104 7.99 -6.85 12.03
C ILE A 104 7.41 -7.23 10.68
N ASN A 105 7.36 -8.52 10.37
CA ASN A 105 6.70 -9.04 9.17
C ASN A 105 5.35 -9.60 9.56
N VAL A 106 4.29 -9.13 8.90
CA VAL A 106 2.93 -9.61 9.11
C VAL A 106 2.47 -10.35 7.86
N LYS A 107 2.13 -11.61 8.02
CA LYS A 107 1.60 -12.41 6.93
C LYS A 107 0.08 -12.32 6.97
N MET A 108 -0.48 -11.58 6.02
CA MET A 108 -1.92 -11.37 5.96
C MET A 108 -2.63 -12.57 5.33
N PRO A 109 -3.88 -12.82 5.70
CA PRO A 109 -4.65 -13.91 5.09
C PRO A 109 -5.05 -13.57 3.65
N GLU A 110 -5.36 -14.61 2.88
CA GLU A 110 -5.94 -14.45 1.56
C GLU A 110 -7.40 -13.97 1.65
N LYS A 111 -8.11 -14.40 2.69
CA LYS A 111 -9.49 -14.00 3.01
C LYS A 111 -9.58 -13.62 4.48
N GLY A 112 -10.57 -12.80 4.82
CA GLY A 112 -10.77 -12.36 6.20
C GLY A 112 -9.79 -11.27 6.62
N PHE A 113 -9.44 -10.38 5.71
CA PHE A 113 -8.48 -9.30 6.00
C PHE A 113 -9.00 -8.34 7.06
N GLU A 114 -10.31 -8.10 7.10
CA GLU A 114 -10.88 -7.13 8.06
C GLU A 114 -10.58 -7.53 9.49
N GLU A 115 -10.76 -8.81 9.82
CA GLU A 115 -10.45 -9.34 11.14
C GLU A 115 -8.95 -9.22 11.45
N ALA A 116 -8.11 -9.50 10.45
CA ALA A 116 -6.67 -9.39 10.60
C ALA A 116 -6.25 -7.94 10.85
N TYR A 117 -6.78 -7.00 10.09
CA TYR A 117 -6.51 -5.57 10.30
C TYR A 117 -7.02 -5.10 11.66
N ASP A 118 -8.21 -5.54 12.08
CA ASP A 118 -8.75 -5.20 13.39
C ASP A 118 -7.85 -5.70 14.52
N TYR A 119 -7.33 -6.90 14.39
CA TYR A 119 -6.40 -7.48 15.36
C TYR A 119 -5.11 -6.65 15.45
N LEU A 120 -4.50 -6.35 14.30
CA LEU A 120 -3.29 -5.52 14.26
C LEU A 120 -3.53 -4.13 14.82
N ASN A 121 -4.65 -3.54 14.47
CA ASN A 121 -5.02 -2.22 14.94
C ASN A 121 -5.23 -2.20 16.46
N SER A 122 -5.83 -3.26 17.00
CA SER A 122 -5.98 -3.44 18.45
C SER A 122 -4.63 -3.50 19.15
N LEU A 123 -3.70 -4.29 18.62
CA LEU A 123 -2.35 -4.37 19.17
C LEU A 123 -1.65 -3.01 19.13
N ASN A 124 -1.82 -2.27 18.05
CA ASN A 124 -1.21 -0.96 17.91
C ASN A 124 -1.79 0.06 18.91
N LYS A 125 -3.11 0.07 19.08
CA LYS A 125 -3.79 0.96 20.01
C LYS A 125 -3.43 0.67 21.46
N GLU A 126 -3.23 -0.59 21.80
CA GLU A 126 -2.84 -1.02 23.15
C GLU A 126 -1.34 -0.82 23.42
N GLY A 127 -0.58 -0.36 22.43
CA GLY A 127 0.86 -0.20 22.53
C GLY A 127 1.64 -1.51 22.51
N LYS A 128 0.98 -2.62 22.23
CA LYS A 128 1.60 -3.96 22.29
C LYS A 128 2.32 -4.35 21.00
N LEU A 129 1.99 -3.69 19.89
CA LEU A 129 2.55 -4.08 18.59
C LEU A 129 4.07 -3.94 18.53
N PHE A 130 4.62 -2.91 19.18
CA PHE A 130 6.05 -2.59 19.09
C PHE A 130 6.82 -2.83 20.40
N ASP A 131 6.17 -3.28 21.47
CA ASP A 131 6.85 -3.52 22.75
C ASP A 131 7.03 -5.00 23.09
N GLN A 132 6.55 -5.91 22.26
CA GLN A 132 6.61 -7.36 22.48
C GLN A 132 7.73 -8.04 21.70
N ASN A 133 8.57 -7.28 21.03
CA ASN A 133 9.70 -7.80 20.24
C ASN A 133 9.28 -8.81 19.15
N TYR A 134 8.15 -8.55 18.52
CA TYR A 134 7.65 -9.40 17.43
C TYR A 134 8.59 -9.38 16.24
N LYS A 135 8.79 -10.54 15.64
CA LYS A 135 9.50 -10.70 14.37
C LYS A 135 8.51 -11.04 13.25
N VAL A 136 7.62 -12.01 13.51
CA VAL A 136 6.60 -12.44 12.57
C VAL A 136 5.27 -12.55 13.29
N ILE A 137 4.25 -11.94 12.70
CA ILE A 137 2.86 -12.13 13.10
C ILE A 137 2.17 -12.81 11.93
N ASN A 138 1.85 -14.09 12.07
CA ASN A 138 1.27 -14.88 11.00
C ASN A 138 -0.23 -14.98 11.19
N LEU A 139 -0.98 -14.32 10.32
CA LEU A 139 -2.44 -14.25 10.33
C LEU A 139 -3.05 -14.98 9.12
N LYS A 140 -2.30 -15.85 8.46
CA LYS A 140 -2.77 -16.52 7.25
C LYS A 140 -3.99 -17.40 7.48
N ASP A 141 -4.08 -18.03 8.67
CA ASP A 141 -5.21 -18.88 9.03
C ASP A 141 -6.25 -18.05 9.79
N PRO A 142 -7.45 -17.85 9.25
CA PRO A 142 -8.46 -17.07 9.95
C PRO A 142 -8.76 -17.61 11.35
N GLY A 143 -8.79 -16.69 12.32
CA GLY A 143 -9.05 -17.01 13.71
C GLY A 143 -7.88 -17.60 14.48
N LYS A 144 -6.71 -17.71 13.86
CA LYS A 144 -5.49 -18.21 14.51
C LYS A 144 -4.34 -17.23 14.32
N TYR A 145 -3.54 -17.06 15.37
CA TYR A 145 -2.41 -16.14 15.39
C TYR A 145 -1.16 -16.91 15.77
N TYR A 146 -0.19 -16.94 14.88
CA TYR A 146 1.12 -17.55 15.15
C TYR A 146 2.15 -16.46 15.28
N ILE A 147 2.86 -16.43 16.39
CA ILE A 147 3.79 -15.34 16.73
C ILE A 147 5.21 -15.90 16.81
N GLU A 148 6.14 -15.17 16.19
CA GLU A 148 7.57 -15.40 16.34
C GLU A 148 8.19 -14.10 16.83
N LYS A 149 9.10 -14.20 17.81
CA LYS A 149 9.79 -13.04 18.37
C LYS A 149 11.25 -13.02 17.94
N HIS A 150 11.82 -11.83 17.90
CA HIS A 150 13.28 -11.70 17.70
C HIS A 150 14.01 -12.34 18.86
N GLU A 151 15.18 -12.88 18.57
CA GLU A 151 16.10 -13.36 19.63
C GLU A 151 16.64 -12.17 20.38
N MET A 152 16.78 -12.36 21.70
CA MET A 152 17.36 -11.33 22.57
C MET A 152 18.85 -11.51 22.71
#